data_6c8973ccb8a5f3b46ca0d80c450d10b5
#
_entry.id   6c8973ccb8a5f3b46ca0d80c450d10b5
#
_cell.length_a   1.000
_cell.length_b   1.000
_cell.length_c   1.000
_cell.angle_alpha   90.00
_cell.angle_beta   90.00
_cell.angle_gamma   90.00
#
_symmetry.space_group_name_H-M   'P 1'
#
loop_
_entity.id
_entity.type
_entity.pdbx_description
1 polymer ?
#
loop_
_entity_poly.entity_id
_entity_poly.type
_entity_poly.pdbx_seq_one_letter_code
_entity_poly.pdbx_strand_id
1 'polypeptide(L)'
;KLLNRDSKSCPKCGTVIYKTSGCAQMWCTSCHTAFDWRTGQIETGRIHNPHFMEFKKKTMLSREHGDIPCGGVPTFRELRAHGATNAILQHAVIVYQVERDLLFMNLDPPNNLNLRIAYMLNEMTEDFFKTILQRQEKYLDKLRDVANIFEMIANTGGDLLRQYILEPEKHDEIIDILSKLIDYSNDTFSVIRKRYNSAVPRKLFV
;
A
#
# COMPACT_ATOMS: atom_id res chain seq x y z
N LYS A 1 -0.43 18.09 27.10
CA LYS A 1 -0.48 16.82 27.92
C LYS A 1 -0.63 15.54 27.09
N LEU A 2 -1.20 15.56 25.89
CA LEU A 2 -1.32 14.38 25.00
C LEU A 2 0.02 13.98 24.36
N LEU A 3 0.87 14.94 24.03
CA LEU A 3 2.16 14.68 23.36
C LEU A 3 3.16 13.88 24.20
N ASN A 4 3.05 13.88 25.52
CA ASN A 4 3.96 13.15 26.41
C ASN A 4 3.64 11.65 26.56
N ARG A 5 2.47 11.20 26.10
CA ARG A 5 2.06 9.78 26.24
C ARG A 5 2.61 8.89 25.12
N ASP A 6 2.71 9.45 23.92
CA ASP A 6 3.03 8.70 22.69
C ASP A 6 4.38 9.10 22.08
N SER A 7 5.24 9.78 22.89
CA SER A 7 6.58 10.14 22.48
C SER A 7 7.65 9.62 23.45
N LYS A 8 8.77 9.17 22.89
CA LYS A 8 9.97 8.77 23.64
C LYS A 8 11.22 9.28 22.93
N SER A 9 12.25 9.61 23.71
CA SER A 9 13.54 9.96 23.15
C SER A 9 14.28 8.70 22.70
N CYS A 10 14.94 8.79 21.55
CA CYS A 10 15.83 7.73 21.09
C CYS A 10 16.93 7.46 22.14
N PRO A 11 17.16 6.21 22.55
CA PRO A 11 18.16 5.89 23.58
C PRO A 11 19.59 6.21 23.17
N LYS A 12 19.89 6.40 21.88
CA LYS A 12 21.22 6.72 21.37
C LYS A 12 21.45 8.20 21.13
N CYS A 13 20.52 8.89 20.46
CA CYS A 13 20.73 10.28 20.02
C CYS A 13 19.80 11.31 20.68
N GLY A 14 18.84 10.88 21.50
CA GLY A 14 17.91 11.77 22.19
C GLY A 14 16.79 12.34 21.31
N THR A 15 16.77 12.10 20.00
CA THR A 15 15.71 12.59 19.11
C THR A 15 14.34 12.09 19.58
N VAL A 16 13.39 12.98 19.69
CA VAL A 16 12.02 12.62 20.08
C VAL A 16 11.32 11.90 18.96
N ILE A 17 10.80 10.71 19.26
CA ILE A 17 10.11 9.82 18.33
C ILE A 17 8.67 9.65 18.81
N TYR A 18 7.73 9.75 17.88
CA TYR A 18 6.30 9.56 18.12
C TYR A 18 5.88 8.20 17.60
N LYS A 19 5.07 7.49 18.38
CA LYS A 19 4.47 6.22 17.98
C LYS A 19 2.96 6.38 17.87
N THR A 20 2.43 6.22 16.68
CA THR A 20 0.98 6.28 16.42
C THR A 20 0.34 4.90 16.52
N SER A 21 1.01 3.86 16.03
CA SER A 21 0.53 2.46 16.02
C SER A 21 1.70 1.49 15.75
N GLY A 22 1.43 0.21 15.69
CA GLY A 22 2.38 -0.81 15.25
C GLY A 22 3.15 -1.52 16.39
N CYS A 23 4.18 -2.30 16.01
CA CYS A 23 4.96 -3.16 16.90
C CYS A 23 5.83 -2.37 17.90
N ALA A 24 6.39 -3.07 18.89
CA ALA A 24 7.27 -2.45 19.89
C ALA A 24 8.65 -2.10 19.35
N GLN A 25 9.09 -2.72 18.25
CA GLN A 25 10.38 -2.40 17.65
C GLN A 25 10.32 -1.06 16.89
N MET A 26 11.13 -0.11 17.30
CA MET A 26 11.23 1.23 16.72
C MET A 26 12.57 1.43 16.04
N TRP A 27 12.59 2.31 15.04
CA TRP A 27 13.78 2.70 14.30
C TRP A 27 13.95 4.20 14.33
N CYS A 28 15.09 4.67 14.81
CA CYS A 28 15.43 6.08 14.78
C CYS A 28 15.95 6.48 13.40
N THR A 29 15.21 7.32 12.68
CA THR A 29 15.60 7.80 11.35
C THR A 29 16.78 8.77 11.37
N SER A 30 17.11 9.37 12.53
CA SER A 30 18.22 10.31 12.68
C SER A 30 19.58 9.60 12.89
N CYS A 31 19.62 8.58 13.76
CA CYS A 31 20.87 7.89 14.08
C CYS A 31 20.89 6.41 13.66
N HIS A 32 19.88 5.95 12.96
CA HIS A 32 19.75 4.62 12.39
C HIS A 32 19.90 3.48 13.43
N THR A 33 19.31 3.69 14.61
CA THR A 33 19.38 2.72 15.72
C THR A 33 18.00 2.12 15.96
N ALA A 34 17.92 0.79 16.04
CA ALA A 34 16.70 0.07 16.47
C ALA A 34 16.67 -0.04 17.99
N PHE A 35 15.47 0.06 18.57
CA PHE A 35 15.25 -0.09 19.99
C PHE A 35 13.81 -0.56 20.29
N ASP A 36 13.62 -1.21 21.43
CA ASP A 36 12.29 -1.59 21.89
C ASP A 36 11.59 -0.40 22.54
N TRP A 37 10.35 -0.12 22.10
CA TRP A 37 9.56 1.01 22.59
C TRP A 37 9.20 0.93 24.06
N ARG A 38 9.01 -0.28 24.60
CA ARG A 38 8.57 -0.47 26.00
C ARG A 38 9.75 -0.30 26.95
N THR A 39 10.86 -0.97 26.65
CA THR A 39 12.04 -1.03 27.52
C THR A 39 13.04 0.10 27.26
N GLY A 40 13.05 0.68 26.04
CA GLY A 40 14.05 1.63 25.60
C GLY A 40 15.42 0.99 25.31
N GLN A 41 15.53 -0.34 25.34
CA GLN A 41 16.79 -1.04 25.06
C GLN A 41 17.10 -1.04 23.58
N ILE A 42 18.37 -0.83 23.23
CA ILE A 42 18.85 -0.91 21.85
C ILE A 42 18.81 -2.37 21.40
N GLU A 43 18.19 -2.61 20.25
CA GLU A 43 18.11 -3.91 19.60
C GLU A 43 19.21 -4.05 18.55
N THR A 44 20.02 -5.10 18.67
CA THR A 44 21.08 -5.44 17.72
C THR A 44 20.74 -6.66 16.87
N GLY A 45 19.58 -7.29 17.11
CA GLY A 45 19.10 -8.45 16.40
C GLY A 45 18.42 -8.11 15.06
N ARG A 46 17.58 -9.03 14.60
CA ARG A 46 16.82 -8.85 13.35
C ARG A 46 15.86 -7.66 13.45
N ILE A 47 16.06 -6.67 12.57
CA ILE A 47 15.24 -5.46 12.52
C ILE A 47 14.20 -5.63 11.41
N HIS A 48 12.90 -5.55 11.78
CA HIS A 48 11.75 -5.69 10.88
C HIS A 48 10.93 -4.40 10.76
N ASN A 49 11.43 -3.30 11.31
CA ASN A 49 10.74 -2.00 11.25
C ASN A 49 10.68 -1.47 9.81
N PRO A 50 9.50 -1.00 9.32
CA PRO A 50 9.33 -0.49 7.95
C PRO A 50 10.31 0.63 7.58
N HIS A 51 10.60 1.57 8.48
CA HIS A 51 11.55 2.66 8.23
C HIS A 51 12.98 2.17 8.05
N PHE A 52 13.39 1.10 8.75
CA PHE A 52 14.67 0.43 8.50
C PHE A 52 14.73 -0.17 7.11
N MET A 53 13.65 -0.82 6.66
CA MET A 53 13.58 -1.42 5.33
C MET A 53 13.63 -0.36 4.23
N GLU A 54 12.96 0.75 4.44
CA GLU A 54 13.03 1.90 3.52
C GLU A 54 14.45 2.49 3.47
N PHE A 55 15.10 2.63 4.61
CA PHE A 55 16.50 3.06 4.69
C PHE A 55 17.43 2.08 3.95
N LYS A 56 17.30 0.77 4.17
CA LYS A 56 18.05 -0.26 3.42
C LYS A 56 17.83 -0.15 1.91
N LYS A 57 16.60 0.06 1.46
CA LYS A 57 16.29 0.27 0.03
C LYS A 57 17.02 1.49 -0.54
N LYS A 58 17.01 2.61 0.18
CA LYS A 58 17.65 3.87 -0.26
C LYS A 58 19.17 3.81 -0.26
N THR A 59 19.77 3.07 0.67
CA THR A 59 21.23 2.96 0.82
C THR A 59 21.85 1.81 0.02
N MET A 60 21.04 1.06 -0.75
CA MET A 60 21.48 -0.13 -1.52
C MET A 60 22.25 -1.18 -0.69
N LEU A 61 22.05 -1.21 0.61
CA LEU A 61 22.64 -2.24 1.46
C LEU A 61 22.08 -3.60 1.06
N SER A 62 22.95 -4.57 0.82
CA SER A 62 22.55 -5.94 0.50
C SER A 62 21.78 -6.55 1.67
N ARG A 63 20.73 -7.32 1.37
CA ARG A 63 19.98 -8.08 2.38
C ARG A 63 20.86 -9.18 2.94
N GLU A 64 20.83 -9.36 4.26
CA GLU A 64 21.44 -10.52 4.89
C GLU A 64 20.62 -11.79 4.63
N HIS A 65 21.30 -12.94 4.61
CA HIS A 65 20.63 -14.22 4.43
C HIS A 65 19.65 -14.47 5.58
N GLY A 66 18.36 -14.57 5.26
CA GLY A 66 17.29 -14.74 6.23
C GLY A 66 16.55 -13.45 6.67
N ASP A 67 16.88 -12.29 6.10
CA ASP A 67 16.05 -11.09 6.26
C ASP A 67 14.67 -11.33 5.64
N ILE A 68 13.62 -11.34 6.47
CA ILE A 68 12.23 -11.36 6.01
C ILE A 68 11.88 -9.92 5.66
N PRO A 69 11.59 -9.60 4.39
CA PRO A 69 11.16 -8.26 4.02
C PRO A 69 9.82 -7.96 4.71
N CYS A 70 9.79 -6.98 5.61
CA CYS A 70 8.53 -6.42 6.08
C CYS A 70 7.93 -5.54 4.97
N GLY A 71 6.77 -5.92 4.49
CA GLY A 71 6.01 -5.17 3.48
C GLY A 71 6.46 -5.38 2.03
N GLY A 72 5.55 -5.11 1.12
CA GLY A 72 5.68 -5.31 -0.32
C GLY A 72 5.48 -6.76 -0.75
N VAL A 73 5.17 -6.96 -2.02
CA VAL A 73 4.90 -8.29 -2.59
C VAL A 73 6.22 -9.06 -2.74
N PRO A 74 6.31 -10.36 -2.32
CA PRO A 74 7.52 -11.16 -2.50
C PRO A 74 7.78 -11.41 -3.98
N THR A 75 9.03 -11.44 -4.41
CA THR A 75 9.38 -11.66 -5.82
C THR A 75 9.01 -13.08 -6.30
N PHE A 76 8.76 -13.26 -7.60
CA PHE A 76 8.54 -14.59 -8.19
C PHE A 76 9.68 -15.55 -7.90
N ARG A 77 10.92 -15.04 -7.82
CA ARG A 77 12.09 -15.84 -7.49
C ARG A 77 12.01 -16.36 -6.05
N GLU A 78 11.61 -15.51 -5.11
CA GLU A 78 11.39 -15.90 -3.71
C GLU A 78 10.28 -16.94 -3.60
N LEU A 79 9.13 -16.71 -4.23
CA LEU A 79 8.01 -17.66 -4.23
C LEU A 79 8.43 -19.04 -4.77
N ARG A 80 9.11 -19.08 -5.92
CA ARG A 80 9.60 -20.33 -6.52
C ARG A 80 10.64 -21.04 -5.66
N ALA A 81 11.53 -20.31 -5.01
CA ALA A 81 12.54 -20.87 -4.09
C ALA A 81 11.88 -21.58 -2.90
N HIS A 82 10.66 -21.19 -2.51
CA HIS A 82 9.87 -21.81 -1.46
C HIS A 82 8.79 -22.77 -1.98
N GLY A 83 8.96 -23.27 -3.22
CA GLY A 83 8.10 -24.31 -3.78
C GLY A 83 6.70 -23.85 -4.22
N ALA A 84 6.54 -22.56 -4.55
CA ALA A 84 5.24 -22.02 -4.94
C ALA A 84 4.65 -22.77 -6.14
N THR A 85 3.41 -23.21 -5.98
CA THR A 85 2.62 -23.86 -7.03
C THR A 85 2.17 -22.85 -8.07
N ASN A 86 1.70 -23.36 -9.23
CA ASN A 86 1.15 -22.48 -10.26
C ASN A 86 -0.03 -21.65 -9.74
N ALA A 87 -0.85 -22.18 -8.83
CA ALA A 87 -1.97 -21.46 -8.23
C ALA A 87 -1.49 -20.24 -7.44
N ILE A 88 -0.48 -20.39 -6.57
CA ILE A 88 0.13 -19.25 -5.84
C ILE A 88 0.73 -18.23 -6.81
N LEU A 89 1.41 -18.69 -7.87
CA LEU A 89 2.03 -17.81 -8.87
C LEU A 89 0.98 -17.03 -9.67
N GLN A 90 -0.16 -17.62 -10.00
CA GLN A 90 -1.28 -16.93 -10.65
C GLN A 90 -1.84 -15.80 -9.78
N HIS A 91 -2.09 -16.06 -8.49
CA HIS A 91 -2.50 -15.03 -7.56
C HIS A 91 -1.45 -13.92 -7.40
N ALA A 92 -0.16 -14.29 -7.34
CA ALA A 92 0.93 -13.33 -7.29
C ALA A 92 0.96 -12.42 -8.53
N VAL A 93 0.69 -12.94 -9.74
CA VAL A 93 0.57 -12.12 -10.97
C VAL A 93 -0.47 -11.02 -10.79
N ILE A 94 -1.65 -11.35 -10.24
CA ILE A 94 -2.73 -10.37 -10.01
C ILE A 94 -2.28 -9.31 -9.02
N VAL A 95 -1.70 -9.71 -7.89
CA VAL A 95 -1.22 -8.78 -6.87
C VAL A 95 -0.17 -7.83 -7.44
N TYR A 96 0.79 -8.33 -8.20
CA TYR A 96 1.80 -7.48 -8.89
C TYR A 96 1.19 -6.53 -9.90
N GLN A 97 0.22 -7.01 -10.68
CA GLN A 97 -0.43 -6.16 -11.67
C GLN A 97 -1.17 -5.02 -11.00
N VAL A 98 -1.90 -5.31 -9.93
CA VAL A 98 -2.64 -4.32 -9.15
C VAL A 98 -1.69 -3.32 -8.48
N GLU A 99 -0.58 -3.78 -7.87
CA GLU A 99 0.44 -2.90 -7.29
C GLU A 99 1.02 -1.95 -8.34
N ARG A 100 1.34 -2.47 -9.53
CA ARG A 100 1.83 -1.65 -10.63
C ARG A 100 0.79 -0.65 -11.11
N ASP A 101 -0.45 -1.08 -11.32
CA ASP A 101 -1.51 -0.22 -11.83
C ASP A 101 -1.81 0.91 -10.83
N LEU A 102 -1.73 0.63 -9.51
CA LEU A 102 -1.86 1.62 -8.44
C LEU A 102 -0.77 2.71 -8.53
N LEU A 103 0.48 2.34 -8.84
CA LEU A 103 1.59 3.29 -8.99
C LEU A 103 1.38 4.27 -10.15
N PHE A 104 0.64 3.88 -11.19
CA PHE A 104 0.35 4.72 -12.34
C PHE A 104 -0.98 5.49 -12.24
N MET A 105 -1.75 5.29 -11.17
CA MET A 105 -2.98 6.04 -10.96
C MET A 105 -2.67 7.48 -10.54
N ASN A 106 -3.16 8.43 -11.32
CA ASN A 106 -3.08 9.84 -10.95
C ASN A 106 -4.31 10.22 -10.13
N LEU A 107 -4.13 10.41 -8.83
CA LEU A 107 -5.17 10.80 -7.88
C LEU A 107 -5.15 12.29 -7.54
N ASP A 108 -4.26 13.07 -8.17
CA ASP A 108 -4.16 14.50 -7.96
C ASP A 108 -5.36 15.23 -8.57
N PRO A 109 -5.88 16.26 -7.89
CA PRO A 109 -6.93 17.09 -8.45
C PRO A 109 -6.41 17.80 -9.72
N PRO A 110 -7.23 17.92 -10.77
CA PRO A 110 -6.82 18.56 -12.00
C PRO A 110 -6.51 20.04 -11.77
N ASN A 111 -5.50 20.53 -12.47
CA ASN A 111 -5.23 21.97 -12.50
C ASN A 111 -6.30 22.69 -13.32
N ASN A 112 -7.25 23.35 -12.64
CA ASN A 112 -8.37 24.05 -13.27
C ASN A 112 -8.06 25.53 -13.58
N LEU A 113 -6.79 25.94 -13.66
CA LEU A 113 -6.42 27.34 -13.87
C LEU A 113 -7.00 27.89 -15.18
N ASN A 114 -6.80 27.20 -16.29
CA ASN A 114 -7.30 27.63 -17.61
C ASN A 114 -8.85 27.70 -17.63
N LEU A 115 -9.50 26.73 -16.98
CA LEU A 115 -10.94 26.71 -16.87
C LEU A 115 -11.48 27.92 -16.07
N ARG A 116 -10.80 28.29 -14.99
CA ARG A 116 -11.13 29.47 -14.18
C ARG A 116 -10.90 30.77 -14.96
N ILE A 117 -9.80 30.88 -15.73
CA ILE A 117 -9.50 32.04 -16.56
C ILE A 117 -10.59 32.21 -17.60
N ALA A 118 -10.97 31.17 -18.35
CA ALA A 118 -12.01 31.21 -19.35
C ALA A 118 -13.38 31.62 -18.76
N TYR A 119 -13.72 31.15 -17.55
CA TYR A 119 -14.93 31.58 -16.84
C TYR A 119 -14.86 33.07 -16.47
N MET A 120 -13.72 33.54 -15.96
CA MET A 120 -13.53 34.97 -15.60
C MET A 120 -13.57 35.91 -16.82
N LEU A 121 -13.16 35.42 -18.00
CA LEU A 121 -13.23 36.14 -19.27
C LEU A 121 -14.63 36.09 -19.92
N ASN A 122 -15.62 35.47 -19.25
CA ASN A 122 -16.96 35.25 -19.78
C ASN A 122 -16.99 34.40 -21.08
N GLU A 123 -16.01 33.54 -21.31
CA GLU A 123 -15.95 32.63 -22.45
C GLU A 123 -16.86 31.40 -22.27
N MET A 124 -17.38 31.19 -21.06
CA MET A 124 -18.31 30.11 -20.74
C MET A 124 -19.35 30.54 -19.70
N THR A 125 -20.49 29.84 -19.71
CA THR A 125 -21.56 30.07 -18.72
C THR A 125 -21.19 29.42 -17.37
N GLU A 126 -21.77 29.93 -16.29
CA GLU A 126 -21.61 29.38 -14.95
C GLU A 126 -22.04 27.90 -14.87
N ASP A 127 -23.17 27.55 -15.51
CA ASP A 127 -23.68 26.19 -15.50
C ASP A 127 -22.74 25.21 -16.22
N PHE A 128 -22.14 25.65 -17.32
CA PHE A 128 -21.14 24.86 -18.04
C PHE A 128 -19.88 24.65 -17.19
N PHE A 129 -19.38 25.72 -16.56
CA PHE A 129 -18.24 25.67 -15.65
C PHE A 129 -18.49 24.68 -14.49
N LYS A 130 -19.63 24.80 -13.80
CA LYS A 130 -20.03 23.88 -12.72
C LYS A 130 -20.12 22.43 -13.22
N THR A 131 -20.67 22.21 -14.39
CA THR A 131 -20.80 20.87 -14.98
C THR A 131 -19.45 20.22 -15.20
N ILE A 132 -18.45 20.96 -15.69
CA ILE A 132 -17.09 20.44 -15.89
C ILE A 132 -16.46 20.07 -14.53
N LEU A 133 -16.53 20.96 -13.53
CA LEU A 133 -15.98 20.70 -12.20
C LEU A 133 -16.62 19.46 -11.56
N GLN A 134 -17.94 19.32 -11.63
CA GLN A 134 -18.65 18.17 -11.09
C GLN A 134 -18.26 16.85 -11.78
N ARG A 135 -18.04 16.88 -13.11
CA ARG A 135 -17.58 15.69 -13.85
C ARG A 135 -16.16 15.30 -13.44
N GLN A 136 -15.28 16.27 -13.27
CA GLN A 136 -13.91 16.03 -12.83
C GLN A 136 -13.88 15.44 -11.42
N GLU A 137 -14.63 16.02 -10.48
CA GLU A 137 -14.71 15.52 -9.10
C GLU A 137 -15.29 14.09 -9.05
N LYS A 138 -16.40 13.86 -9.74
CA LYS A 138 -16.99 12.52 -9.84
C LYS A 138 -16.02 11.49 -10.43
N TYR A 139 -15.19 11.90 -11.38
CA TYR A 139 -14.16 11.04 -11.96
C TYR A 139 -13.05 10.72 -10.95
N LEU A 140 -12.57 11.73 -10.20
CA LEU A 140 -11.57 11.54 -9.14
C LEU A 140 -12.08 10.65 -8.01
N ASP A 141 -13.32 10.87 -7.55
CA ASP A 141 -13.92 10.04 -6.51
C ASP A 141 -13.99 8.57 -6.95
N LYS A 142 -14.37 8.33 -8.23
CA LYS A 142 -14.31 6.97 -8.77
C LYS A 142 -12.90 6.39 -8.75
N LEU A 143 -11.88 7.17 -9.14
CA LEU A 143 -10.50 6.71 -9.12
C LEU A 143 -10.02 6.41 -7.71
N ARG A 144 -10.38 7.24 -6.72
CA ARG A 144 -10.06 7.01 -5.30
C ARG A 144 -10.71 5.73 -4.77
N ASP A 145 -12.00 5.50 -5.09
CA ASP A 145 -12.69 4.27 -4.72
C ASP A 145 -12.00 3.03 -5.32
N VAL A 146 -11.54 3.09 -6.58
CA VAL A 146 -10.79 2.01 -7.23
C VAL A 146 -9.40 1.85 -6.60
N ALA A 147 -8.69 2.94 -6.32
CA ALA A 147 -7.38 2.90 -5.68
C ALA A 147 -7.43 2.24 -4.30
N ASN A 148 -8.45 2.54 -3.49
CA ASN A 148 -8.64 1.90 -2.19
C ASN A 148 -8.77 0.36 -2.29
N ILE A 149 -9.45 -0.14 -3.34
CA ILE A 149 -9.53 -1.59 -3.57
C ILE A 149 -8.19 -2.14 -4.01
N PHE A 150 -7.48 -1.44 -4.88
CA PHE A 150 -6.15 -1.85 -5.32
C PHE A 150 -5.15 -1.89 -4.15
N GLU A 151 -5.18 -0.89 -3.27
CA GLU A 151 -4.37 -0.89 -2.04
C GLU A 151 -4.70 -2.08 -1.14
N MET A 152 -5.97 -2.41 -0.97
CA MET A 152 -6.40 -3.57 -0.20
C MET A 152 -5.84 -4.86 -0.81
N ILE A 153 -5.96 -5.05 -2.13
CA ILE A 153 -5.42 -6.25 -2.82
C ILE A 153 -3.90 -6.31 -2.70
N ALA A 154 -3.20 -5.21 -2.95
CA ALA A 154 -1.74 -5.16 -2.91
C ALA A 154 -1.20 -5.47 -1.50
N ASN A 155 -1.78 -4.83 -0.47
CA ASN A 155 -1.33 -5.02 0.91
C ASN A 155 -1.71 -6.41 1.44
N THR A 156 -2.99 -6.78 1.39
CA THR A 156 -3.46 -8.08 1.92
C THR A 156 -2.91 -9.24 1.11
N GLY A 157 -2.91 -9.14 -0.23
CA GLY A 157 -2.34 -10.17 -1.11
C GLY A 157 -0.84 -10.31 -0.92
N GLY A 158 -0.11 -9.20 -0.77
CA GLY A 158 1.31 -9.21 -0.45
C GLY A 158 1.62 -9.90 0.87
N ASP A 159 0.84 -9.61 1.92
CA ASP A 159 1.01 -10.22 3.25
C ASP A 159 0.71 -11.73 3.21
N LEU A 160 -0.34 -12.16 2.51
CA LEU A 160 -0.67 -13.58 2.33
C LEU A 160 0.42 -14.34 1.55
N LEU A 161 0.97 -13.75 0.50
CA LEU A 161 2.09 -14.34 -0.24
C LEU A 161 3.37 -14.43 0.61
N ARG A 162 3.58 -13.49 1.54
CA ARG A 162 4.68 -13.59 2.51
C ARG A 162 4.42 -14.63 3.56
N GLN A 163 3.19 -14.74 4.05
CA GLN A 163 2.80 -15.81 4.96
C GLN A 163 3.04 -17.18 4.35
N TYR A 164 2.75 -17.35 3.03
CA TYR A 164 3.06 -18.58 2.32
C TYR A 164 4.57 -18.93 2.38
N ILE A 165 5.46 -17.95 2.24
CA ILE A 165 6.91 -18.18 2.34
C ILE A 165 7.32 -18.65 3.75
N LEU A 166 6.64 -18.17 4.78
CA LEU A 166 6.94 -18.50 6.18
C LEU A 166 6.30 -19.83 6.61
N GLU A 167 5.11 -20.12 6.11
CA GLU A 167 4.26 -21.25 6.50
C GLU A 167 3.75 -21.98 5.24
N PRO A 168 4.61 -22.64 4.46
CA PRO A 168 4.20 -23.30 3.20
C PRO A 168 3.15 -24.39 3.39
N GLU A 169 3.05 -24.95 4.60
CA GLU A 169 2.03 -25.96 4.96
C GLU A 169 0.61 -25.40 4.93
N LYS A 170 0.42 -24.11 5.04
CA LYS A 170 -0.89 -23.44 4.93
C LYS A 170 -1.30 -23.11 3.50
N HIS A 171 -0.70 -23.77 2.52
CA HIS A 171 -0.88 -23.53 1.09
C HIS A 171 -2.35 -23.40 0.67
N ASP A 172 -3.17 -24.41 1.02
CA ASP A 172 -4.57 -24.46 0.59
C ASP A 172 -5.42 -23.36 1.23
N GLU A 173 -5.16 -23.08 2.52
CA GLU A 173 -5.81 -21.98 3.26
C GLU A 173 -5.49 -20.62 2.62
N ILE A 174 -4.22 -20.38 2.29
CA ILE A 174 -3.77 -19.13 1.70
C ILE A 174 -4.37 -18.93 0.31
N ILE A 175 -4.45 -19.99 -0.52
CA ILE A 175 -5.11 -19.92 -1.84
C ILE A 175 -6.59 -19.59 -1.68
N ASP A 176 -7.29 -20.20 -0.75
CA ASP A 176 -8.71 -19.94 -0.49
C ASP A 176 -8.94 -18.48 -0.08
N ILE A 177 -8.10 -17.94 0.82
CA ILE A 177 -8.18 -16.53 1.24
C ILE A 177 -7.87 -15.58 0.07
N LEU A 178 -6.84 -15.86 -0.73
CA LEU A 178 -6.50 -15.06 -1.91
C LEU A 178 -7.64 -15.05 -2.93
N SER A 179 -8.26 -16.20 -3.18
CA SER A 179 -9.40 -16.33 -4.09
C SER A 179 -10.59 -15.50 -3.59
N LYS A 180 -10.92 -15.60 -2.29
CA LYS A 180 -11.98 -14.81 -1.65
C LYS A 180 -11.71 -13.30 -1.72
N LEU A 181 -10.45 -12.89 -1.55
CA LEU A 181 -10.04 -11.48 -1.68
C LEU A 181 -10.31 -10.96 -3.10
N ILE A 182 -9.99 -11.76 -4.13
CA ILE A 182 -10.22 -11.40 -5.53
C ILE A 182 -11.71 -11.33 -5.85
N ASP A 183 -12.50 -12.30 -5.38
CA ASP A 183 -13.95 -12.31 -5.59
C ASP A 183 -14.62 -11.12 -4.93
N TYR A 184 -14.29 -10.83 -3.67
CA TYR A 184 -14.77 -9.64 -2.97
C TYR A 184 -14.43 -8.35 -3.72
N SER A 185 -13.21 -8.25 -4.25
CA SER A 185 -12.77 -7.09 -5.03
C SER A 185 -13.56 -6.93 -6.32
N ASN A 186 -13.81 -8.02 -7.04
CA ASN A 186 -14.62 -8.04 -8.26
C ASN A 186 -16.08 -7.60 -7.99
N ASP A 187 -16.66 -8.07 -6.89
CA ASP A 187 -18.00 -7.66 -6.47
C ASP A 187 -18.04 -6.17 -6.14
N THR A 188 -17.02 -5.67 -5.43
CA THR A 188 -16.91 -4.26 -5.09
C THR A 188 -16.72 -3.38 -6.33
N PHE A 189 -15.93 -3.80 -7.32
CA PHE A 189 -15.85 -3.12 -8.62
C PHE A 189 -17.20 -3.05 -9.32
N SER A 190 -18.02 -4.09 -9.19
CA SER A 190 -19.38 -4.10 -9.75
C SER A 190 -20.30 -3.06 -9.07
N VAL A 191 -20.13 -2.85 -7.76
CA VAL A 191 -20.83 -1.80 -7.02
C VAL A 191 -20.37 -0.41 -7.46
N ILE A 192 -19.06 -0.18 -7.59
CA ILE A 192 -18.48 1.09 -8.05
C ILE A 192 -18.99 1.40 -9.47
N ARG A 193 -18.98 0.42 -10.37
CA ARG A 193 -19.51 0.57 -11.73
C ARG A 193 -20.95 1.07 -11.73
N LYS A 194 -21.81 0.51 -10.88
CA LYS A 194 -23.20 0.93 -10.75
C LYS A 194 -23.29 2.34 -10.16
N ARG A 195 -22.54 2.64 -9.09
CA ARG A 195 -22.56 3.92 -8.39
C ARG A 195 -22.21 5.10 -9.32
N TYR A 196 -21.16 4.93 -10.12
CA TYR A 196 -20.68 5.99 -11.00
C TYR A 196 -21.24 5.92 -12.43
N ASN A 197 -22.02 4.89 -12.75
CA ASN A 197 -22.49 4.60 -14.11
C ASN A 197 -21.36 4.73 -15.14
N SER A 198 -20.22 4.14 -14.86
CA SER A 198 -18.97 4.29 -15.62
C SER A 198 -18.13 3.01 -15.58
N ALA A 199 -17.30 2.82 -16.59
CA ALA A 199 -16.36 1.71 -16.63
C ALA A 199 -15.41 1.74 -15.42
N VAL A 200 -15.12 0.57 -14.89
CA VAL A 200 -14.12 0.28 -13.85
C VAL A 200 -13.10 -0.70 -14.41
N PRO A 201 -12.00 -1.00 -13.70
CA PRO A 201 -11.07 -2.05 -14.10
C PRO A 201 -11.77 -3.33 -14.50
N ARG A 202 -11.16 -4.09 -15.43
CA ARG A 202 -11.70 -5.39 -15.82
C ARG A 202 -11.68 -6.33 -14.62
N LYS A 203 -12.60 -7.29 -14.65
CA LYS A 203 -12.65 -8.35 -13.65
C LYS A 203 -11.28 -9.05 -13.54
N LEU A 204 -10.80 -9.20 -12.32
CA LEU A 204 -9.58 -9.95 -12.01
C LEU A 204 -9.89 -11.45 -12.10
N PHE A 205 -9.06 -12.19 -12.81
CA PHE A 205 -9.19 -13.65 -12.95
C PHE A 205 -7.90 -14.31 -12.49
N VAL A 206 -8.06 -15.41 -11.77
CA VAL A 206 -6.98 -16.33 -11.43
C VAL A 206 -6.89 -17.41 -12.52
#